data_15182a4b7c2b846f1ee87c925a8801a1
#
_entry.id   15182a4b7c2b846f1ee87c925a8801a1
#
_cell.length_a   1.000
_cell.length_b   1.000
_cell.length_c   1.000
_cell.angle_alpha   90.00
_cell.angle_beta   90.00
_cell.angle_gamma   90.00
#
_symmetry.space_group_name_H-M   'P 1'
#
loop_
_entity.id
_entity.type
_entity.pdbx_description
1 polymer ?
#
loop_
_entity_poly.entity_id
_entity_poly.type
_entity_poly.pdbx_seq_one_letter_code
_entity_poly.pdbx_strand_id
1 'polypeptide(L)'
;RAVIEAKLLNCELITNENVQHCEEDWFSQDVENIESYLRERPDFFWKKITNTINKKHTISGYTTTRNCIDQKYPFRECIMSMLGFCDQVVVVDGGSNDGTWEELQTMAKIQGDGRLIVERRDRDWDHKRFAVFDGLQKAYARSLCTGDWCWQMDSDEIVHENDYKKVNEIIKQIPKNIHLISLPVIEYWGGSEKVRIDVNPWKWRLSRNYGHIT
;
A
#
# COMPACT_ATOMS: atom_id res chain seq x y z
N ARG A 1 -13.42 28.51 18.98
CA ARG A 1 -12.90 29.88 19.20
C ARG A 1 -13.58 30.51 20.42
N ALA A 2 -14.91 30.65 20.47
CA ALA A 2 -15.63 31.30 21.57
C ALA A 2 -15.30 30.70 22.95
N VAL A 3 -15.11 29.39 23.08
CA VAL A 3 -14.76 28.74 24.35
C VAL A 3 -13.38 29.18 24.84
N ILE A 4 -12.41 29.26 23.92
CA ILE A 4 -11.05 29.70 24.25
C ILE A 4 -11.08 31.18 24.70
N GLU A 5 -11.76 32.04 23.95
CA GLU A 5 -11.88 33.47 24.27
C GLU A 5 -12.56 33.69 25.65
N ALA A 6 -13.64 32.94 25.94
CA ALA A 6 -14.31 33.00 27.25
C ALA A 6 -13.38 32.55 28.40
N LYS A 7 -12.59 31.49 28.19
CA LYS A 7 -11.65 30.99 29.20
C LYS A 7 -10.50 31.99 29.43
N LEU A 8 -9.96 32.62 28.39
CA LEU A 8 -8.93 33.66 28.50
C LEU A 8 -9.48 34.95 29.21
N LEU A 9 -10.77 35.21 29.10
CA LEU A 9 -11.43 36.28 29.82
C LEU A 9 -11.86 35.90 31.25
N ASN A 10 -11.40 34.74 31.72
CA ASN A 10 -11.73 34.20 33.06
C ASN A 10 -13.22 34.04 33.32
N CYS A 11 -14.02 33.76 32.27
CA CYS A 11 -15.43 33.47 32.40
C CYS A 11 -15.66 32.04 32.92
N GLU A 12 -16.68 31.87 33.73
CA GLU A 12 -17.16 30.53 34.08
C GLU A 12 -17.74 29.83 32.87
N LEU A 13 -17.25 28.60 32.56
CA LEU A 13 -17.73 27.82 31.43
C LEU A 13 -18.67 26.73 31.91
N ILE A 14 -19.93 26.81 31.52
CA ILE A 14 -20.91 25.74 31.68
C ILE A 14 -20.97 24.97 30.35
N THR A 15 -20.35 23.81 30.30
CA THR A 15 -20.25 22.99 29.10
C THR A 15 -20.70 21.56 29.38
N ASN A 16 -20.89 20.80 28.32
CA ASN A 16 -21.19 19.37 28.38
C ASN A 16 -20.22 18.58 27.47
N GLU A 17 -20.33 17.29 27.48
CA GLU A 17 -19.49 16.35 26.73
C GLU A 17 -19.46 16.54 25.20
N ASN A 18 -20.43 17.31 24.67
CA ASN A 18 -20.48 17.60 23.24
C ASN A 18 -19.63 18.83 22.82
N VAL A 19 -19.06 19.53 23.80
CA VAL A 19 -18.20 20.69 23.50
C VAL A 19 -16.83 20.18 23.06
N GLN A 20 -16.44 20.53 21.85
CA GLN A 20 -15.13 20.24 21.32
C GLN A 20 -14.05 20.80 22.28
N HIS A 21 -13.05 20.00 22.59
CA HIS A 21 -11.94 20.28 23.51
C HIS A 21 -12.24 20.17 25.01
N CYS A 22 -13.43 19.75 25.45
CA CYS A 22 -13.71 19.58 26.87
C CYS A 22 -12.84 18.49 27.55
N GLU A 23 -12.31 17.53 26.77
CA GLU A 23 -11.41 16.46 27.22
C GLU A 23 -9.92 16.83 27.12
N GLU A 24 -9.59 18.02 26.60
CA GLU A 24 -8.19 18.43 26.49
C GLU A 24 -7.64 18.95 27.83
N ASP A 25 -6.40 18.62 28.17
CA ASP A 25 -5.78 18.95 29.45
C ASP A 25 -5.83 20.45 29.80
N TRP A 26 -5.72 21.33 28.79
CA TRP A 26 -5.77 22.78 28.99
C TRP A 26 -7.13 23.31 29.44
N PHE A 27 -8.20 22.55 29.18
CA PHE A 27 -9.57 23.02 29.49
C PHE A 27 -9.79 23.19 30.99
N SER A 28 -9.13 22.41 31.83
CA SER A 28 -9.18 22.45 33.27
C SER A 28 -8.13 23.37 33.93
N GLN A 29 -7.20 23.93 33.16
CA GLN A 29 -6.11 24.74 33.68
C GLN A 29 -6.49 26.20 33.91
N ASP A 30 -5.64 26.93 34.66
CA ASP A 30 -5.74 28.37 34.82
C ASP A 30 -5.32 29.15 33.58
N VAL A 31 -5.60 30.49 33.60
CA VAL A 31 -5.40 31.33 32.42
C VAL A 31 -3.93 31.43 32.01
N GLU A 32 -2.99 31.44 32.95
CA GLU A 32 -1.55 31.57 32.67
C GLU A 32 -1.03 30.31 31.97
N ASN A 33 -1.44 29.15 32.44
CA ASN A 33 -1.10 27.86 31.82
C ASN A 33 -1.74 27.70 30.45
N ILE A 34 -2.99 28.18 30.27
CA ILE A 34 -3.68 28.18 28.97
C ILE A 34 -2.97 29.11 27.97
N GLU A 35 -2.52 30.29 28.38
CA GLU A 35 -1.74 31.17 27.48
C GLU A 35 -0.46 30.51 27.01
N SER A 36 0.31 29.91 27.91
CA SER A 36 1.52 29.16 27.55
C SER A 36 1.22 28.05 26.57
N TYR A 37 0.23 27.23 26.88
CA TYR A 37 -0.24 26.15 26.01
C TYR A 37 -0.65 26.62 24.62
N LEU A 38 -1.39 27.74 24.51
CA LEU A 38 -1.83 28.30 23.24
C LEU A 38 -0.70 28.93 22.43
N ARG A 39 0.34 29.47 23.09
CA ARG A 39 1.54 30.01 22.41
C ARG A 39 2.35 28.92 21.70
N GLU A 40 2.39 27.70 22.25
CA GLU A 40 3.08 26.54 21.67
C GLU A 40 2.25 25.85 20.57
N ARG A 41 0.93 26.07 20.53
CA ARG A 41 0.00 25.40 19.60
C ARG A 41 0.20 25.71 18.12
N PRO A 42 0.57 26.90 17.69
CA PRO A 42 0.86 27.16 16.28
C PRO A 42 1.93 26.20 15.75
N ASP A 43 3.03 25.99 16.50
CA ASP A 43 4.10 25.10 16.09
C ASP A 43 3.64 23.64 16.06
N PHE A 44 2.89 23.19 17.07
CA PHE A 44 2.29 21.87 17.10
C PHE A 44 1.31 21.66 15.94
N PHE A 45 0.44 22.64 15.67
CA PHE A 45 -0.51 22.63 14.56
C PHE A 45 0.22 22.53 13.21
N TRP A 46 1.21 23.40 12.99
CA TRP A 46 2.00 23.38 11.76
C TRP A 46 2.80 22.10 11.61
N LYS A 47 3.37 21.57 12.70
CA LYS A 47 4.07 20.28 12.70
C LYS A 47 3.12 19.13 12.35
N LYS A 48 1.90 19.13 12.90
CA LYS A 48 0.87 18.13 12.58
C LYS A 48 0.41 18.23 11.13
N ILE A 49 0.15 19.46 10.63
CA ILE A 49 -0.19 19.70 9.22
C ILE A 49 0.95 19.27 8.31
N THR A 50 2.19 19.69 8.59
CA THR A 50 3.36 19.33 7.78
C THR A 50 3.56 17.82 7.74
N ASN A 51 3.43 17.15 8.88
CA ASN A 51 3.49 15.68 8.94
C ASN A 51 2.34 15.01 8.16
N THR A 52 1.15 15.61 8.15
CA THR A 52 -0.01 15.08 7.41
C THR A 52 0.15 15.30 5.90
N ILE A 53 0.64 16.49 5.49
CA ILE A 53 0.88 16.82 4.08
C ILE A 53 2.07 16.03 3.53
N ASN A 54 3.11 15.84 4.35
CA ASN A 54 4.33 15.13 3.95
C ASN A 54 4.28 13.63 4.28
N LYS A 55 3.15 13.09 4.72
CA LYS A 55 3.02 11.65 4.96
C LYS A 55 3.30 10.93 3.64
N LYS A 56 4.45 10.28 3.55
CA LYS A 56 4.75 9.39 2.45
C LYS A 56 3.76 8.22 2.54
N HIS A 57 2.93 8.06 1.52
CA HIS A 57 2.13 6.85 1.40
C HIS A 57 3.04 5.66 1.12
N THR A 58 2.82 4.58 1.86
CA THR A 58 3.55 3.33 1.67
C THR A 58 2.82 2.41 0.71
N ILE A 59 3.58 1.68 -0.09
CA ILE A 59 3.07 0.75 -1.10
C ILE A 59 3.57 -0.64 -0.78
N SER A 60 2.66 -1.61 -0.68
CA SER A 60 3.00 -3.03 -0.71
C SER A 60 2.68 -3.60 -2.09
N GLY A 61 3.70 -4.08 -2.79
CA GLY A 61 3.54 -4.91 -3.98
C GLY A 61 3.20 -6.34 -3.59
N TYR A 62 2.36 -7.04 -4.38
CA TYR A 62 2.16 -8.46 -4.18
C TYR A 62 1.94 -9.21 -5.49
N THR A 63 2.42 -10.44 -5.50
CA THR A 63 2.26 -11.37 -6.62
C THR A 63 2.17 -12.81 -6.11
N THR A 64 1.77 -13.70 -6.99
CA THR A 64 1.74 -15.14 -6.75
C THR A 64 2.58 -15.86 -7.78
N THR A 65 3.22 -16.94 -7.39
CA THR A 65 4.07 -17.75 -8.27
C THR A 65 3.65 -19.21 -8.22
N ARG A 66 3.85 -19.92 -9.33
CA ARG A 66 3.83 -21.37 -9.39
C ARG A 66 4.60 -21.87 -10.62
N ASN A 67 5.64 -22.66 -10.40
CA ASN A 67 6.45 -23.27 -11.46
C ASN A 67 6.89 -22.26 -12.54
N CYS A 68 7.32 -21.06 -12.09
CA CYS A 68 7.68 -19.97 -13.00
C CYS A 68 8.94 -20.24 -13.80
N ILE A 69 9.85 -21.12 -13.30
CA ILE A 69 11.06 -21.52 -14.03
C ILE A 69 10.68 -22.36 -15.23
N ASP A 70 9.87 -23.41 -15.06
CA ASP A 70 9.41 -24.27 -16.14
C ASP A 70 8.58 -23.50 -17.18
N GLN A 71 7.76 -22.57 -16.71
CA GLN A 71 6.92 -21.72 -17.55
C GLN A 71 7.70 -20.56 -18.19
N LYS A 72 8.96 -20.34 -17.80
CA LYS A 72 9.84 -19.24 -18.26
C LYS A 72 9.25 -17.86 -18.02
N TYR A 73 8.50 -17.69 -16.89
CA TYR A 73 7.99 -16.39 -16.50
C TYR A 73 9.12 -15.52 -15.91
N PRO A 74 9.14 -14.21 -16.20
CA PRO A 74 10.13 -13.27 -15.69
C PRO A 74 9.83 -12.84 -14.25
N PHE A 75 9.54 -13.81 -13.36
CA PHE A 75 9.13 -13.53 -11.97
C PHE A 75 10.19 -12.78 -11.15
N ARG A 76 11.47 -12.99 -11.48
CA ARG A 76 12.59 -12.26 -10.84
C ARG A 76 12.51 -10.78 -11.18
N GLU A 77 12.36 -10.49 -12.45
CA GLU A 77 12.24 -9.12 -12.98
C GLU A 77 10.96 -8.46 -12.48
N CYS A 78 9.86 -9.20 -12.39
CA CYS A 78 8.62 -8.76 -11.77
C CYS A 78 8.86 -8.28 -10.32
N ILE A 79 9.45 -9.13 -9.48
CA ILE A 79 9.74 -8.83 -8.07
C ILE A 79 10.72 -7.66 -7.96
N MET A 80 11.79 -7.66 -8.74
CA MET A 80 12.80 -6.60 -8.72
C MET A 80 12.20 -5.25 -9.14
N SER A 81 11.31 -5.25 -10.15
CA SER A 81 10.62 -4.02 -10.56
C SER A 81 9.73 -3.46 -9.44
N MET A 82 9.01 -4.31 -8.71
CA MET A 82 8.22 -3.89 -7.55
C MET A 82 9.09 -3.34 -6.42
N LEU A 83 10.22 -3.97 -6.13
CA LEU A 83 11.19 -3.49 -5.12
C LEU A 83 11.77 -2.11 -5.47
N GLY A 84 11.71 -1.70 -6.74
CA GLY A 84 12.14 -0.38 -7.20
C GLY A 84 11.26 0.77 -6.71
N PHE A 85 9.99 0.53 -6.38
CA PHE A 85 9.06 1.58 -5.96
C PHE A 85 8.16 1.22 -4.77
N CYS A 86 8.04 -0.05 -4.39
CA CYS A 86 7.29 -0.51 -3.24
C CYS A 86 8.15 -0.48 -1.96
N ASP A 87 7.52 -0.18 -0.84
CA ASP A 87 8.16 -0.23 0.49
C ASP A 87 8.18 -1.67 1.05
N GLN A 88 7.31 -2.55 0.54
CA GLN A 88 7.22 -3.98 0.84
C GLN A 88 6.84 -4.74 -0.43
N VAL A 89 7.35 -5.94 -0.63
CA VAL A 89 6.90 -6.86 -1.68
C VAL A 89 6.59 -8.22 -1.06
N VAL A 90 5.39 -8.71 -1.32
CA VAL A 90 4.90 -10.01 -0.84
C VAL A 90 4.77 -10.97 -2.02
N VAL A 91 5.39 -12.11 -1.94
CA VAL A 91 5.29 -13.18 -2.94
C VAL A 91 4.76 -14.44 -2.27
N VAL A 92 3.66 -14.97 -2.79
CA VAL A 92 3.10 -16.24 -2.29
C VAL A 92 3.26 -17.33 -3.35
N ASP A 93 4.09 -18.31 -3.02
CA ASP A 93 4.31 -19.47 -3.88
C ASP A 93 3.20 -20.52 -3.67
N GLY A 94 2.66 -21.02 -4.77
CA GLY A 94 1.55 -21.98 -4.81
C GLY A 94 1.98 -23.45 -4.76
N GLY A 95 3.16 -23.76 -4.23
CA GLY A 95 3.68 -25.12 -4.17
C GLY A 95 4.49 -25.50 -5.41
N SER A 96 5.40 -24.63 -5.82
CA SER A 96 6.33 -24.90 -6.91
C SER A 96 7.25 -26.09 -6.61
N ASN A 97 7.58 -26.87 -7.64
CA ASN A 97 8.47 -28.01 -7.58
C ASN A 97 9.58 -28.00 -8.66
N ASP A 98 9.75 -26.85 -9.32
CA ASP A 98 10.69 -26.63 -10.41
C ASP A 98 11.93 -25.80 -10.01
N GLY A 99 12.10 -25.48 -8.71
CA GLY A 99 13.16 -24.61 -8.20
C GLY A 99 12.72 -23.16 -7.98
N THR A 100 11.49 -22.76 -8.37
CA THR A 100 10.96 -21.40 -8.17
C THR A 100 10.96 -21.01 -6.69
N TRP A 101 10.55 -21.92 -5.79
CA TRP A 101 10.52 -21.67 -4.35
C TRP A 101 11.90 -21.40 -3.76
N GLU A 102 12.88 -22.21 -4.10
CA GLU A 102 14.28 -22.10 -3.65
C GLU A 102 14.91 -20.79 -4.14
N GLU A 103 14.58 -20.39 -5.36
CA GLU A 103 14.99 -19.11 -5.92
C GLU A 103 14.38 -17.92 -5.14
N LEU A 104 13.10 -17.96 -4.84
CA LEU A 104 12.41 -16.93 -4.05
C LEU A 104 13.04 -16.76 -2.67
N GLN A 105 13.34 -17.86 -1.98
CA GLN A 105 14.04 -17.84 -0.69
C GLN A 105 15.44 -17.20 -0.82
N THR A 106 16.15 -17.52 -1.89
CA THR A 106 17.46 -16.93 -2.18
C THR A 106 17.36 -15.43 -2.41
N MET A 107 16.38 -14.98 -3.21
CA MET A 107 16.13 -13.56 -3.47
C MET A 107 15.82 -12.81 -2.16
N ALA A 108 14.95 -13.34 -1.31
CA ALA A 108 14.62 -12.71 -0.02
C ALA A 108 15.84 -12.61 0.90
N LYS A 109 16.69 -13.64 0.92
CA LYS A 109 17.93 -13.65 1.70
C LYS A 109 18.96 -12.63 1.19
N ILE A 110 19.13 -12.52 -0.13
CA ILE A 110 20.04 -11.56 -0.76
C ILE A 110 19.56 -10.13 -0.52
N GLN A 111 18.26 -9.89 -0.65
CA GLN A 111 17.65 -8.58 -0.40
C GLN A 111 17.93 -8.09 1.04
N GLY A 112 17.84 -8.96 2.04
CA GLY A 112 18.38 -8.79 3.39
C GLY A 112 17.79 -7.66 4.25
N ASP A 113 17.01 -6.73 3.67
CA ASP A 113 16.42 -5.58 4.35
C ASP A 113 14.98 -5.82 4.86
N GLY A 114 14.47 -7.04 4.68
CA GLY A 114 13.14 -7.45 5.13
C GLY A 114 11.98 -6.91 4.28
N ARG A 115 12.23 -6.18 3.19
CA ARG A 115 11.17 -5.68 2.30
C ARG A 115 10.55 -6.78 1.45
N LEU A 116 11.30 -7.82 1.08
CA LEU A 116 10.80 -8.97 0.33
C LEU A 116 10.37 -10.09 1.27
N ILE A 117 9.06 -10.32 1.33
CA ILE A 117 8.44 -11.39 2.10
C ILE A 117 8.04 -12.50 1.15
N VAL A 118 8.51 -13.71 1.39
CA VAL A 118 8.14 -14.90 0.61
C VAL A 118 7.43 -15.90 1.50
N GLU A 119 6.28 -16.35 1.06
CA GLU A 119 5.44 -17.32 1.76
C GLU A 119 5.11 -18.47 0.82
N ARG A 120 4.94 -19.68 1.37
CA ARG A 120 4.50 -20.83 0.60
C ARG A 120 3.12 -21.26 1.07
N ARG A 121 2.25 -21.44 0.10
CA ARG A 121 0.88 -21.92 0.36
C ARG A 121 0.46 -22.91 -0.71
N ASP A 122 0.72 -24.17 -0.46
CA ASP A 122 0.39 -25.25 -1.38
C ASP A 122 -1.11 -25.32 -1.68
N ARG A 123 -1.45 -25.61 -2.93
CA ARG A 123 -2.82 -25.71 -3.42
C ARG A 123 -2.95 -26.92 -4.35
N ASP A 124 -4.13 -27.49 -4.39
CA ASP A 124 -4.53 -28.44 -5.43
C ASP A 124 -4.93 -27.69 -6.71
N TRP A 125 -3.95 -27.51 -7.60
CA TRP A 125 -4.13 -26.77 -8.86
C TRP A 125 -4.80 -27.60 -9.96
N ASP A 126 -4.93 -28.88 -9.80
CA ASP A 126 -5.62 -29.76 -10.75
C ASP A 126 -7.15 -29.69 -10.60
N HIS A 127 -7.61 -28.94 -9.61
CA HIS A 127 -9.02 -28.72 -9.38
C HIS A 127 -9.68 -27.89 -10.50
N LYS A 128 -10.89 -28.29 -10.91
CA LYS A 128 -11.67 -27.67 -11.99
C LYS A 128 -11.97 -26.15 -11.82
N ARG A 129 -11.72 -25.59 -10.66
CA ARG A 129 -11.96 -24.17 -10.35
C ARG A 129 -10.67 -23.38 -10.19
N PHE A 130 -9.73 -23.54 -11.12
CA PHE A 130 -8.43 -22.86 -11.10
C PHE A 130 -8.54 -21.36 -10.78
N ALA A 131 -9.43 -20.60 -11.45
CA ALA A 131 -9.60 -19.17 -11.24
C ALA A 131 -9.98 -18.79 -9.79
N VAL A 132 -10.73 -19.67 -9.08
CA VAL A 132 -11.07 -19.44 -7.66
C VAL A 132 -9.82 -19.60 -6.79
N PHE A 133 -8.99 -20.60 -7.05
CA PHE A 133 -7.77 -20.82 -6.30
C PHE A 133 -6.72 -19.74 -6.55
N ASP A 134 -6.59 -19.25 -7.78
CA ASP A 134 -5.74 -18.11 -8.11
C ASP A 134 -6.18 -16.85 -7.36
N GLY A 135 -7.49 -16.55 -7.37
CA GLY A 135 -8.06 -15.45 -6.61
C GLY A 135 -7.82 -15.57 -5.10
N LEU A 136 -8.00 -16.77 -4.52
CA LEU A 136 -7.73 -17.03 -3.09
C LEU A 136 -6.25 -16.90 -2.73
N GLN A 137 -5.36 -17.24 -3.66
CA GLN A 137 -3.92 -17.09 -3.48
C GLN A 137 -3.52 -15.61 -3.49
N LYS A 138 -4.05 -14.84 -4.45
CA LYS A 138 -3.86 -13.38 -4.53
C LYS A 138 -4.45 -12.67 -3.32
N ALA A 139 -5.64 -13.05 -2.86
CA ALA A 139 -6.25 -12.50 -1.65
C ALA A 139 -5.40 -12.77 -0.40
N TYR A 140 -4.80 -13.96 -0.29
CA TYR A 140 -3.88 -14.26 0.79
C TYR A 140 -2.60 -13.41 0.71
N ALA A 141 -1.97 -13.29 -0.46
CA ALA A 141 -0.80 -12.43 -0.64
C ALA A 141 -1.11 -10.98 -0.25
N ARG A 142 -2.28 -10.49 -0.67
CA ARG A 142 -2.77 -9.16 -0.29
C ARG A 142 -2.94 -9.00 1.23
N SER A 143 -3.42 -10.02 1.94
CA SER A 143 -3.65 -9.96 3.39
C SER A 143 -2.36 -9.78 4.20
N LEU A 144 -1.20 -10.08 3.62
CA LEU A 144 0.12 -9.87 4.21
C LEU A 144 0.70 -8.48 3.93
N CYS A 145 0.02 -7.67 3.10
CA CYS A 145 0.44 -6.32 2.77
C CYS A 145 0.19 -5.37 3.94
N THR A 146 1.18 -4.55 4.28
CA THR A 146 1.13 -3.59 5.39
C THR A 146 1.10 -2.13 4.94
N GLY A 147 1.34 -1.85 3.66
CA GLY A 147 1.32 -0.50 3.10
C GLY A 147 -0.06 0.15 3.08
N ASP A 148 -0.12 1.48 2.94
CA ASP A 148 -1.37 2.23 2.75
C ASP A 148 -2.07 1.83 1.43
N TRP A 149 -1.28 1.39 0.45
CA TRP A 149 -1.71 0.96 -0.87
C TRP A 149 -1.17 -0.44 -1.20
N CYS A 150 -1.95 -1.19 -1.95
CA CYS A 150 -1.56 -2.49 -2.48
C CYS A 150 -1.43 -2.41 -4.00
N TRP A 151 -0.29 -2.86 -4.52
CA TRP A 151 0.01 -2.99 -5.95
C TRP A 151 0.02 -4.45 -6.35
N GLN A 152 -0.95 -4.90 -7.15
CA GLN A 152 -1.05 -6.27 -7.64
C GLN A 152 -0.34 -6.40 -8.97
N MET A 153 0.49 -7.42 -9.12
CA MET A 153 1.07 -7.84 -10.41
C MET A 153 0.94 -9.34 -10.61
N ASP A 154 0.83 -9.76 -11.85
CA ASP A 154 1.03 -11.14 -12.23
C ASP A 154 2.54 -11.39 -12.40
N SER A 155 3.01 -12.62 -12.21
CA SER A 155 4.45 -12.93 -12.16
C SER A 155 5.19 -12.73 -13.47
N ASP A 156 4.48 -12.43 -14.55
CA ASP A 156 4.99 -12.14 -15.89
C ASP A 156 4.89 -10.64 -16.27
N GLU A 157 4.52 -9.78 -15.33
CA GLU A 157 4.42 -8.33 -15.53
C GLU A 157 5.62 -7.60 -14.93
N ILE A 158 6.01 -6.49 -15.54
CA ILE A 158 7.15 -5.66 -15.12
C ILE A 158 6.74 -4.18 -15.20
N VAL A 159 7.07 -3.40 -14.17
CA VAL A 159 6.99 -1.94 -14.22
C VAL A 159 8.32 -1.38 -14.69
N HIS A 160 8.27 -0.51 -15.70
CA HIS A 160 9.48 0.13 -16.21
C HIS A 160 10.04 1.14 -15.20
N GLU A 161 11.36 1.17 -15.00
CA GLU A 161 12.03 1.99 -13.99
C GLU A 161 11.76 3.50 -14.16
N ASN A 162 11.52 3.97 -15.37
CA ASN A 162 11.14 5.37 -15.63
C ASN A 162 9.76 5.75 -15.05
N ASP A 163 8.95 4.77 -14.68
CA ASP A 163 7.60 5.00 -14.14
C ASP A 163 7.55 4.93 -12.61
N TYR A 164 8.59 4.49 -11.92
CA TYR A 164 8.61 4.37 -10.46
C TYR A 164 8.27 5.67 -9.74
N LYS A 165 8.80 6.82 -10.20
CA LYS A 165 8.48 8.13 -9.65
C LYS A 165 7.02 8.51 -9.89
N LYS A 166 6.49 8.20 -11.07
CA LYS A 166 5.11 8.52 -11.46
C LYS A 166 4.09 7.78 -10.58
N VAL A 167 4.37 6.52 -10.18
CA VAL A 167 3.51 5.78 -9.26
C VAL A 167 3.32 6.55 -7.95
N ASN A 168 4.42 7.01 -7.34
CA ASN A 168 4.38 7.77 -6.10
C ASN A 168 3.68 9.14 -6.26
N GLU A 169 3.82 9.80 -7.41
CA GLU A 169 3.17 11.07 -7.71
C GLU A 169 1.66 10.89 -7.90
N ILE A 170 1.24 9.86 -8.61
CA ILE A 170 -0.17 9.52 -8.82
C ILE A 170 -0.85 9.28 -7.47
N ILE A 171 -0.27 8.46 -6.61
CA ILE A 171 -0.84 8.12 -5.30
C ILE A 171 -1.11 9.36 -4.44
N LYS A 172 -0.26 10.37 -4.50
CA LYS A 172 -0.44 11.63 -3.77
C LYS A 172 -1.63 12.45 -4.26
N GLN A 173 -2.01 12.29 -5.53
CA GLN A 173 -3.06 13.07 -6.19
C GLN A 173 -4.43 12.37 -6.15
N ILE A 174 -4.48 11.09 -5.76
CA ILE A 174 -5.71 10.31 -5.76
C ILE A 174 -6.68 10.81 -4.69
N PRO A 175 -7.90 11.22 -5.04
CA PRO A 175 -8.93 11.60 -4.08
C PRO A 175 -9.21 10.50 -3.05
N LYS A 176 -9.56 10.90 -1.82
CA LYS A 176 -9.78 9.95 -0.71
C LYS A 176 -10.90 8.95 -0.95
N ASN A 177 -11.89 9.31 -1.76
CA ASN A 177 -13.04 8.47 -2.14
C ASN A 177 -12.73 7.50 -3.29
N ILE A 178 -11.53 7.54 -3.89
CA ILE A 178 -11.11 6.57 -4.90
C ILE A 178 -10.30 5.47 -4.20
N HIS A 179 -10.74 4.24 -4.35
CA HIS A 179 -10.17 3.11 -3.62
C HIS A 179 -9.48 2.09 -4.52
N LEU A 180 -9.79 2.10 -5.81
CA LEU A 180 -9.30 1.13 -6.78
C LEU A 180 -8.99 1.83 -8.10
N ILE A 181 -7.87 1.51 -8.71
CA ILE A 181 -7.37 2.15 -9.93
C ILE A 181 -6.95 1.08 -10.92
N SER A 182 -7.43 1.22 -12.15
CA SER A 182 -6.93 0.46 -13.28
C SER A 182 -5.76 1.20 -13.95
N LEU A 183 -4.77 0.44 -14.36
CA LEU A 183 -3.61 0.93 -15.09
C LEU A 183 -3.52 0.23 -16.44
N PRO A 184 -3.00 0.90 -17.47
CA PRO A 184 -2.79 0.27 -18.75
C PRO A 184 -1.59 -0.68 -18.69
N VAL A 185 -1.77 -1.89 -19.20
CA VAL A 185 -0.72 -2.91 -19.34
C VAL A 185 -0.48 -3.14 -20.83
N ILE A 186 0.76 -3.09 -21.25
CA ILE A 186 1.15 -3.43 -22.62
C ILE A 186 1.42 -4.92 -22.66
N GLU A 187 0.63 -5.66 -23.40
CA GLU A 187 0.80 -7.10 -23.59
C GLU A 187 1.64 -7.38 -24.86
N TYR A 188 2.84 -7.89 -24.66
CA TYR A 188 3.70 -8.34 -25.77
C TYR A 188 3.33 -9.74 -26.23
N TRP A 189 3.47 -10.03 -27.52
CA TRP A 189 3.15 -11.33 -28.09
C TRP A 189 4.29 -11.88 -28.93
N GLY A 190 4.91 -12.94 -28.44
CA GLY A 190 5.99 -13.64 -29.17
C GLY A 190 7.30 -12.87 -29.29
N GLY A 191 7.39 -11.66 -28.67
CA GLY A 191 8.59 -10.82 -28.67
C GLY A 191 8.23 -9.36 -28.44
N SER A 192 9.24 -8.54 -28.15
CA SER A 192 9.10 -7.11 -27.80
C SER A 192 8.57 -6.23 -28.95
N GLU A 193 8.61 -6.73 -30.18
CA GLU A 193 8.23 -5.97 -31.39
C GLU A 193 6.73 -6.05 -31.70
N LYS A 194 5.97 -6.87 -30.99
CA LYS A 194 4.56 -7.09 -31.24
C LYS A 194 3.74 -6.88 -29.97
N VAL A 195 2.73 -6.05 -30.07
CA VAL A 195 1.80 -5.75 -28.98
C VAL A 195 0.40 -6.27 -29.34
N ARG A 196 -0.26 -6.89 -28.38
CA ARG A 196 -1.65 -7.30 -28.53
C ARG A 196 -2.56 -6.08 -28.42
N ILE A 197 -3.51 -5.97 -29.34
CA ILE A 197 -4.52 -4.91 -29.38
C ILE A 197 -5.96 -5.46 -29.22
N ASP A 198 -6.10 -6.78 -29.15
CA ASP A 198 -7.38 -7.50 -29.06
C ASP A 198 -7.83 -7.74 -27.61
N VAL A 199 -7.05 -7.29 -26.64
CA VAL A 199 -7.33 -7.44 -25.20
C VAL A 199 -7.58 -6.08 -24.55
N ASN A 200 -8.36 -6.08 -23.46
CA ASN A 200 -8.51 -4.88 -22.64
C ASN A 200 -7.19 -4.56 -21.91
N PRO A 201 -6.52 -3.44 -22.22
CA PRO A 201 -5.24 -3.10 -21.58
C PRO A 201 -5.41 -2.67 -20.12
N TRP A 202 -6.60 -2.27 -19.70
CA TRP A 202 -6.85 -1.74 -18.37
C TRP A 202 -7.00 -2.86 -17.35
N LYS A 203 -6.06 -2.95 -16.44
CA LYS A 203 -6.04 -3.95 -15.35
C LYS A 203 -6.14 -3.25 -13.99
N TRP A 204 -6.89 -3.83 -13.08
CA TRP A 204 -6.94 -3.36 -11.70
C TRP A 204 -5.62 -3.70 -10.99
N ARG A 205 -4.78 -2.71 -10.76
CA ARG A 205 -3.42 -2.94 -10.24
C ARG A 205 -3.14 -2.23 -8.92
N LEU A 206 -3.79 -1.10 -8.66
CA LEU A 206 -3.52 -0.31 -7.48
C LEU A 206 -4.80 -0.12 -6.67
N SER A 207 -4.76 -0.42 -5.38
CA SER A 207 -5.90 -0.27 -4.48
C SER A 207 -5.47 0.21 -3.10
N ARG A 208 -6.38 0.91 -2.39
CA ARG A 208 -6.15 1.19 -0.97
C ARG A 208 -6.16 -0.10 -0.18
N ASN A 209 -5.32 -0.18 0.86
CA ASN A 209 -5.26 -1.36 1.72
C ASN A 209 -6.39 -1.35 2.75
N TYR A 210 -7.63 -1.49 2.27
CA TYR A 210 -8.80 -1.63 3.13
C TYR A 210 -9.25 -3.09 3.16
N GLY A 211 -9.69 -3.56 4.34
CA GLY A 211 -10.06 -4.96 4.54
C GLY A 211 -11.29 -5.44 3.74
N HIS A 212 -12.07 -4.51 3.16
CA HIS A 212 -13.22 -4.85 2.29
C HIS A 212 -12.87 -4.90 0.80
N ILE A 213 -11.62 -4.63 0.43
CA ILE A 213 -11.11 -4.75 -0.94
C ILE A 213 -10.29 -6.05 -0.99
N THR A 214 -10.76 -7.03 -1.73
CA THR A 214 -10.09 -8.34 -1.89
C THR A 214 -9.94 -8.69 -3.36
#